data_2e450cd06bd03037dc4390da75598bac
#
_entry.id   2e450cd06bd03037dc4390da75598bac
#
_cell.length_a   1.000
_cell.length_b   1.000
_cell.length_c   1.000
_cell.angle_alpha   90.00
_cell.angle_beta   90.00
_cell.angle_gamma   90.00
#
_symmetry.space_group_name_H-M   'P 1'
#
loop_
_entity.id
_entity.type
_entity.pdbx_description
1 polymer ?
#
loop_
_entity_poly.entity_id
_entity_poly.type
_entity_poly.pdbx_seq_one_letter_code
_entity_poly.pdbx_strand_id
1 'polypeptide(L)'
;MQIGTLGTDDIPLPVNQLMAREISLIGSMRYGNVFDEAIRLVQSRRIKVEQLISDVVPLTHIAEAMAKAAGKGSSLKVQLAIDS
;
A
#
# COMPACT_ATOMS: atom_id res chain seq x y z
N MET A 1 8.88 -4.35 10.01
CA MET A 1 9.15 -2.96 9.59
C MET A 1 7.85 -2.21 9.42
N GLN A 2 7.75 -1.00 9.95
CA GLN A 2 6.58 -0.13 9.78
C GLN A 2 6.82 0.84 8.63
N ILE A 3 6.03 0.73 7.57
CA ILE A 3 6.18 1.54 6.35
C ILE A 3 5.02 2.53 6.19
N GLY A 4 3.80 2.10 6.50
CA GLY A 4 2.59 2.92 6.34
C GLY A 4 2.24 3.75 7.57
N THR A 5 1.45 4.80 7.37
CA THR A 5 0.88 5.61 8.45
C THR A 5 -0.43 4.97 8.94
N LEU A 6 -0.59 4.87 10.25
CA LEU A 6 -1.74 4.23 10.89
C LEU A 6 -2.76 5.23 11.48
N GLY A 7 -2.81 6.42 10.97
CA GLY A 7 -3.66 7.48 11.50
C GLY A 7 -2.85 8.54 12.25
N THR A 8 -3.52 9.42 12.98
CA THR A 8 -2.90 10.55 13.68
C THR A 8 -2.70 10.31 15.18
N ASP A 9 -3.39 9.31 15.73
CA ASP A 9 -3.34 9.01 17.16
C ASP A 9 -2.18 8.08 17.51
N ASP A 10 -1.73 8.16 18.75
CA ASP A 10 -0.76 7.23 19.30
C ASP A 10 -1.36 5.81 19.34
N ILE A 11 -0.59 4.83 18.90
CA ILE A 11 -1.02 3.44 18.85
C ILE A 11 -0.32 2.67 19.95
N PRO A 12 -1.07 2.02 20.88
CA PRO A 12 -0.48 1.22 21.91
C PRO A 12 0.22 -0.01 21.32
N LEU A 13 1.43 -0.28 21.79
CA LEU A 13 2.23 -1.43 21.37
C LEU A 13 2.49 -2.37 22.55
N PRO A 14 2.39 -3.69 22.36
CA PRO A 14 2.69 -4.69 23.37
C PRO A 14 4.21 -4.86 23.54
N VAL A 15 4.89 -3.88 24.14
CA VAL A 15 6.36 -3.81 24.23
C VAL A 15 6.97 -5.04 24.91
N ASN A 16 6.32 -5.61 25.92
CA ASN A 16 6.79 -6.82 26.58
C ASN A 16 6.82 -8.03 25.62
N GLN A 17 5.90 -8.09 24.65
CA GLN A 17 5.93 -9.15 23.64
C GLN A 17 7.04 -8.92 22.61
N LEU A 18 7.35 -7.67 22.27
CA LEU A 18 8.49 -7.35 21.43
C LEU A 18 9.79 -7.85 22.08
N MET A 19 9.97 -7.53 23.38
CA MET A 19 11.14 -7.95 24.15
C MET A 19 11.20 -9.49 24.26
N ALA A 20 10.11 -10.14 24.67
CA ALA A 20 10.09 -11.59 24.89
C ALA A 20 10.33 -12.41 23.62
N ARG A 21 10.03 -11.84 22.44
CA ARG A 21 10.24 -12.50 21.13
C ARG A 21 11.46 -11.97 20.39
N GLU A 22 12.25 -11.11 21.00
CA GLU A 22 13.42 -10.48 20.36
C GLU A 22 13.11 -9.82 19.01
N ILE A 23 11.94 -9.14 18.92
CA ILE A 23 11.48 -8.50 17.70
C ILE A 23 12.03 -7.08 17.59
N SER A 24 12.62 -6.76 16.44
CA SER A 24 13.03 -5.39 16.10
C SER A 24 11.90 -4.65 15.40
N LEU A 25 11.52 -3.48 15.90
CA LEU A 25 10.58 -2.57 15.26
C LEU A 25 11.35 -1.41 14.63
N ILE A 26 11.31 -1.32 13.31
CA ILE A 26 12.04 -0.33 12.53
C ILE A 26 11.04 0.45 11.69
N GLY A 27 11.10 1.77 11.74
CA GLY A 27 10.33 2.66 10.87
C GLY A 27 11.06 2.96 9.57
N SER A 28 10.29 3.15 8.52
CA SER A 28 10.78 3.66 7.24
C SER A 28 9.82 4.72 6.74
N MET A 29 10.32 5.89 6.40
CA MET A 29 9.49 6.97 5.90
C MET A 29 9.74 7.22 4.43
N ARG A 30 8.66 7.05 3.64
CA ARG A 30 8.67 7.30 2.20
C ARG A 30 9.74 6.47 1.47
N TYR A 31 10.33 7.02 0.44
CA TYR A 31 11.34 6.38 -0.39
C TYR A 31 12.37 7.44 -0.85
N GLY A 32 13.57 6.97 -1.16
CA GLY A 32 14.61 7.78 -1.77
C GLY A 32 14.50 7.78 -3.30
N ASN A 33 15.61 7.86 -3.98
CA ASN A 33 15.72 7.91 -5.45
C ASN A 33 15.62 6.51 -6.08
N VAL A 34 14.52 5.79 -5.83
CA VAL A 34 14.35 4.38 -6.24
C VAL A 34 13.20 4.15 -7.23
N PHE A 35 12.61 5.21 -7.77
CA PHE A 35 11.44 5.09 -8.64
C PHE A 35 11.75 4.32 -9.92
N ASP A 36 12.87 4.62 -10.58
CA ASP A 36 13.30 3.92 -11.80
C ASP A 36 13.61 2.45 -11.54
N GLU A 37 14.19 2.14 -10.38
CA GLU A 37 14.45 0.76 -9.98
C GLU A 37 13.13 -0.01 -9.75
N ALA A 38 12.15 0.61 -9.11
CA ALA A 38 10.82 0.03 -8.94
C ALA A 38 10.16 -0.27 -10.29
N ILE A 39 10.24 0.65 -11.26
CA ILE A 39 9.72 0.44 -12.62
C ILE A 39 10.41 -0.77 -13.27
N ARG A 40 11.73 -0.87 -13.19
CA ARG A 40 12.48 -2.02 -13.75
C ARG A 40 12.07 -3.34 -13.12
N LEU A 41 11.83 -3.37 -11.82
CA LEU A 41 11.36 -4.57 -11.12
C LEU A 41 9.99 -5.04 -11.62
N VAL A 42 9.07 -4.10 -11.86
CA VAL A 42 7.75 -4.40 -12.43
C VAL A 42 7.88 -4.86 -13.88
N GLN A 43 8.62 -4.13 -14.71
CA GLN A 43 8.81 -4.46 -16.14
C GLN A 43 9.47 -5.81 -16.35
N SER A 44 10.43 -6.16 -15.51
CA SER A 44 11.11 -7.47 -15.55
C SER A 44 10.27 -8.61 -14.99
N ARG A 45 9.05 -8.34 -14.51
CA ARG A 45 8.15 -9.30 -13.88
C ARG A 45 8.74 -10.04 -12.68
N ARG A 46 9.78 -9.50 -12.06
CA ARG A 46 10.35 -10.05 -10.82
C ARG A 46 9.40 -9.89 -9.64
N ILE A 47 8.52 -8.90 -9.70
CA ILE A 47 7.41 -8.69 -8.76
C ILE A 47 6.09 -8.65 -9.53
N LYS A 48 5.06 -9.30 -8.98
CA LYS A 48 3.74 -9.43 -9.62
C LYS A 48 2.76 -8.46 -8.96
N VAL A 49 2.89 -7.18 -9.27
CA VAL A 49 2.07 -6.13 -8.67
C VAL A 49 0.62 -6.14 -9.18
N GLU A 50 0.38 -6.71 -10.36
CA GLU A 50 -0.95 -6.80 -10.95
C GLU A 50 -1.95 -7.54 -10.06
N GLN A 51 -1.45 -8.48 -9.25
CA GLN A 51 -2.28 -9.23 -8.30
C GLN A 51 -2.83 -8.36 -7.15
N LEU A 52 -2.25 -7.20 -6.94
CA LEU A 52 -2.70 -6.25 -5.91
C LEU A 52 -3.82 -5.32 -6.42
N ILE A 53 -4.03 -5.26 -7.74
CA ILE A 53 -5.08 -4.44 -8.34
C ILE A 53 -6.41 -5.17 -8.15
N SER A 54 -7.25 -4.61 -7.28
CA SER A 54 -8.57 -5.19 -7.00
C SER A 54 -9.60 -4.79 -8.04
N ASP A 55 -9.55 -3.53 -8.46
CA ASP A 55 -10.50 -2.94 -9.40
C ASP A 55 -9.83 -1.95 -10.34
N VAL A 56 -10.30 -1.92 -11.58
CA VAL A 56 -10.00 -0.87 -12.55
C VAL A 56 -11.32 -0.24 -12.96
N VAL A 57 -11.53 1.02 -12.64
CA VAL A 57 -12.81 1.73 -12.84
C VAL A 57 -12.62 2.86 -13.85
N PRO A 58 -13.51 3.04 -14.83
CA PRO A 58 -13.45 4.18 -15.74
C PRO A 58 -13.49 5.52 -14.99
N LEU A 59 -12.80 6.52 -15.49
CA LEU A 59 -12.77 7.86 -14.88
C LEU A 59 -14.18 8.46 -14.72
N THR A 60 -15.09 8.14 -15.60
CA THR A 60 -16.51 8.56 -15.53
C THR A 60 -17.23 8.07 -14.28
N HIS A 61 -16.71 7.03 -13.62
CA HIS A 61 -17.24 6.45 -12.39
C HIS A 61 -16.35 6.72 -11.17
N ILE A 62 -15.68 7.87 -11.15
CA ILE A 62 -14.72 8.23 -10.08
C ILE A 62 -15.32 8.15 -8.67
N ALA A 63 -16.59 8.53 -8.51
CA ALA A 63 -17.25 8.46 -7.20
C ALA A 63 -17.34 7.02 -6.67
N GLU A 64 -17.63 6.05 -7.53
CA GLU A 64 -17.62 4.63 -7.21
C GLU A 64 -16.22 4.14 -6.85
N ALA A 65 -15.21 4.55 -7.62
CA ALA A 65 -13.83 4.19 -7.35
C ALA A 65 -13.34 4.70 -5.99
N MET A 66 -13.70 5.94 -5.64
CA MET A 66 -13.37 6.54 -4.34
C MET A 66 -14.06 5.80 -3.19
N ALA A 67 -15.32 5.42 -3.36
CA ALA A 67 -16.06 4.64 -2.36
C ALA A 67 -15.40 3.26 -2.15
N LYS A 68 -15.02 2.58 -3.22
CA LYS A 68 -14.30 1.30 -3.17
C LYS A 68 -12.93 1.44 -2.46
N ALA A 69 -12.17 2.48 -2.79
CA ALA A 69 -10.87 2.74 -2.17
C ALA A 69 -10.97 3.04 -0.67
N ALA A 70 -12.06 3.69 -0.24
CA ALA A 70 -12.33 3.95 1.17
C ALA A 70 -12.77 2.70 1.94
N GLY A 71 -13.34 1.70 1.26
CA GLY A 71 -13.78 0.43 1.85
C GLY A 71 -12.60 -0.52 2.08
N LYS A 72 -11.99 -0.45 3.24
CA LYS A 72 -10.76 -1.18 3.60
C LYS A 72 -10.88 -2.71 3.67
N GLY A 73 -12.05 -3.28 3.52
CA GLY A 73 -12.28 -4.72 3.71
C GLY A 73 -12.20 -5.57 2.44
N SER A 74 -12.36 -4.98 1.26
CA SER A 74 -12.53 -5.71 0.01
C SER A 74 -11.57 -5.30 -1.12
N SER A 75 -10.89 -4.16 -0.99
CA SER A 75 -10.01 -3.65 -2.05
C SER A 75 -8.62 -3.33 -1.52
N LEU A 76 -7.59 -3.85 -2.19
CA LEU A 76 -6.20 -3.52 -1.91
C LEU A 76 -5.76 -2.29 -2.71
N LYS A 77 -6.03 -2.29 -3.99
CA LYS A 77 -5.70 -1.19 -4.90
C LYS A 77 -6.79 -0.98 -5.93
N VAL A 78 -7.35 0.21 -5.95
CA VAL A 78 -8.31 0.65 -6.98
C VAL A 78 -7.59 1.60 -7.93
N GLN A 79 -7.71 1.35 -9.24
CA GLN A 79 -7.13 2.19 -10.28
C GLN A 79 -8.24 2.83 -11.13
N LEU A 80 -7.97 4.02 -11.63
CA LEU A 80 -8.83 4.69 -12.62
C LEU A 80 -8.25 4.46 -14.01
N ALA A 81 -9.08 3.96 -14.90
CA ALA A 81 -8.76 3.95 -16.33
C ALA A 81 -9.06 5.33 -16.90
N ILE A 82 -8.00 6.00 -17.36
CA ILE A 82 -8.09 7.32 -18.01
C ILE A 82 -7.94 7.09 -19.52
N ASP A 83 -8.89 6.40 -20.09
CA ASP A 83 -8.91 6.16 -21.51
C ASP A 83 -9.70 7.24 -22.23
N SER A 84 -9.12 7.65 -23.27
CA SER A 84 -9.77 8.49 -24.25
C SER A 84 -10.79 7.69 -25.06
#